data_bccfb41723602bd38622c4db947fc650
#
_entry.id   bccfb41723602bd38622c4db947fc650
#
_cell.length_a   1.000
_cell.length_b   1.000
_cell.length_c   1.000
_cell.angle_alpha   90.00
_cell.angle_beta   90.00
_cell.angle_gamma   90.00
#
_symmetry.space_group_name_H-M   'P 1'
#
loop_
_entity.id
_entity.type
_entity.pdbx_description
1 polymer ?
#
loop_
_entity_poly.entity_id
_entity_poly.type
_entity_poly.pdbx_seq_one_letter_code
_entity_poly.pdbx_strand_id
1 'polypeptide(L)' 'MVAEDSQALREFGSRVRKQRRGRGLSQEGLAEQAGLHRTYIGSVERGERNISLVNILVLAEALDVDAGELVTDLTL' A
#
# COMPACT_ATOMS: atom_id res chain seq x y z
N MET A 1 10.76 -10.24 15.87
CA MET A 1 10.97 -10.08 14.42
C MET A 1 9.69 -10.42 13.68
N VAL A 2 9.31 -9.56 12.76
CA VAL A 2 8.09 -9.76 11.96
C VAL A 2 8.45 -10.59 10.72
N ALA A 3 7.66 -11.63 10.45
CA ALA A 3 7.83 -12.40 9.22
C ALA A 3 7.45 -11.51 8.03
N GLU A 4 8.21 -11.62 6.93
CA GLU A 4 7.90 -10.87 5.72
C GLU A 4 6.55 -11.27 5.14
N ASP A 5 6.16 -12.54 5.34
CA ASP A 5 4.85 -13.04 4.90
C ASP A 5 3.89 -12.95 6.08
N SER A 6 3.44 -11.75 6.41
CA SER A 6 2.50 -11.55 7.50
C SER A 6 1.12 -11.21 6.97
N GLN A 7 0.10 -11.56 7.76
CA GLN A 7 -1.28 -11.21 7.45
C GLN A 7 -1.46 -9.68 7.38
N ALA A 8 -0.76 -8.95 8.24
CA ALA A 8 -0.83 -7.50 8.25
C ALA A 8 -0.37 -6.92 6.91
N LEU A 9 0.71 -7.45 6.34
CA LEU A 9 1.21 -6.96 5.06
C LEU A 9 0.24 -7.26 3.92
N ARG A 10 -0.35 -8.45 3.92
CA ARG A 10 -1.33 -8.81 2.90
C ARG A 10 -2.59 -7.96 3.00
N GLU A 11 -3.07 -7.73 4.22
CA GLU A 11 -4.25 -6.89 4.43
C GLU A 11 -3.98 -5.45 4.03
N PHE A 12 -2.81 -4.93 4.41
CA PHE A 12 -2.40 -3.57 4.01
C PHE A 12 -2.38 -3.46 2.48
N GLY A 13 -1.73 -4.40 1.82
CA GLY A 13 -1.64 -4.42 0.36
C GLY A 13 -3.01 -4.49 -0.31
N SER A 14 -3.92 -5.27 0.26
CA SER A 14 -5.30 -5.38 -0.22
C SER A 14 -6.03 -4.04 -0.12
N ARG A 15 -5.82 -3.31 0.97
CA ARG A 15 -6.43 -1.99 1.15
C ARG A 15 -5.88 -0.96 0.17
N VAL A 16 -4.57 -1.00 -0.08
CA VAL A 16 -3.95 -0.13 -1.10
C VAL A 16 -4.57 -0.41 -2.46
N ARG A 17 -4.69 -1.68 -2.82
CA ARG A 17 -5.27 -2.08 -4.11
C ARG A 17 -6.72 -1.61 -4.24
N LYS A 18 -7.50 -1.78 -3.18
CA LYS A 18 -8.91 -1.37 -3.17
C LYS A 18 -9.03 0.15 -3.37
N GLN A 19 -8.24 0.93 -2.65
CA GLN A 19 -8.25 2.37 -2.77
C GLN A 19 -7.79 2.81 -4.16
N ARG A 20 -6.74 2.17 -4.69
CA ARG A 20 -6.24 2.45 -6.02
C ARG A 20 -7.31 2.23 -7.08
N ARG A 21 -7.97 1.06 -7.03
CA ARG A 21 -9.03 0.71 -7.99
C ARG A 21 -10.23 1.64 -7.85
N GLY A 22 -10.57 1.99 -6.64
CA GLY A 22 -11.66 2.93 -6.38
C GLY A 22 -11.42 4.30 -6.99
N ARG A 23 -10.18 4.67 -7.23
CA ARG A 23 -9.82 5.93 -7.88
C ARG A 23 -9.56 5.76 -9.38
N GLY A 24 -9.78 4.58 -9.91
CA GLY A 24 -9.56 4.31 -11.33
C GLY A 24 -8.10 4.32 -11.75
N LEU A 25 -7.17 4.10 -10.82
CA LEU A 25 -5.74 4.12 -11.11
C LEU A 25 -5.22 2.71 -11.40
N SER A 26 -4.32 2.62 -12.39
CA SER A 26 -3.49 1.42 -12.58
C SER A 26 -2.38 1.41 -11.55
N GLN A 27 -1.68 0.29 -11.39
CA GLN A 27 -0.49 0.25 -10.55
C GLN A 27 0.55 1.26 -11.03
N GLU A 28 0.72 1.38 -12.34
CA GLU A 28 1.64 2.35 -12.93
C GLU A 28 1.19 3.78 -12.62
N GLY A 29 -0.10 4.06 -12.71
CA GLY A 29 -0.65 5.37 -12.39
C GLY A 29 -0.43 5.75 -10.93
N LEU A 30 -0.65 4.83 -10.01
CA LEU A 30 -0.38 5.09 -8.60
C LEU A 30 1.11 5.30 -8.36
N ALA A 31 1.97 4.47 -8.98
CA ALA A 31 3.41 4.61 -8.84
C ALA A 31 3.88 5.98 -9.31
N GLU A 32 3.35 6.46 -10.43
CA GLU A 32 3.69 7.78 -10.96
C GLU A 32 3.31 8.89 -9.98
N GLN A 33 2.10 8.83 -9.44
CA GLN A 33 1.65 9.84 -8.47
C GLN A 33 2.44 9.78 -7.17
N ALA A 34 2.86 8.61 -6.76
CA ALA A 34 3.58 8.41 -5.51
C ALA A 34 5.09 8.63 -5.65
N GLY A 35 5.61 8.72 -6.88
CA GLY A 35 7.06 8.79 -7.10
C GLY A 35 7.76 7.48 -6.77
N LEU A 36 7.07 6.35 -6.94
CA LEU A 36 7.58 5.02 -6.66
C LEU A 36 7.59 4.18 -7.94
N HIS A 37 8.31 3.07 -7.93
CA HIS A 37 8.29 2.14 -9.05
C HIS A 37 7.02 1.30 -9.05
N ARG A 38 6.46 1.03 -10.25
CA ARG A 38 5.27 0.19 -10.36
C ARG A 38 5.52 -1.23 -9.83
N THR A 39 6.75 -1.73 -9.97
CA THR A 39 7.12 -3.05 -9.44
C THR A 39 6.98 -3.07 -7.91
N TYR A 40 7.36 -1.96 -7.27
CA TYR A 40 7.22 -1.82 -5.83
C TYR A 40 5.74 -1.79 -5.43
N ILE A 41 4.91 -1.02 -6.16
CA ILE A 41 3.46 -0.98 -5.91
C ILE A 41 2.88 -2.39 -5.99
N GLY A 42 3.22 -3.16 -7.04
CA GLY A 42 2.73 -4.52 -7.19
C GLY A 42 3.14 -5.41 -6.02
N SER A 43 4.39 -5.31 -5.57
CA SER A 43 4.86 -6.12 -4.45
C SER A 43 4.21 -5.72 -3.13
N VAL A 44 3.94 -4.43 -2.93
CA VAL A 44 3.20 -3.95 -1.76
C VAL A 44 1.78 -4.52 -1.75
N GLU A 45 1.10 -4.46 -2.90
CA GLU A 45 -0.28 -4.95 -3.00
C GLU A 45 -0.39 -6.46 -2.77
N ARG A 46 0.67 -7.21 -3.10
CA ARG A 46 0.72 -8.66 -2.83
C ARG A 46 1.14 -8.99 -1.40
N GLY A 47 1.46 -7.99 -0.59
CA GLY A 47 1.89 -8.22 0.78
C GLY A 47 3.32 -8.71 0.91
N GLU A 48 4.15 -8.45 -0.10
CA GLU A 48 5.53 -8.93 -0.16
C GLU A 48 6.54 -7.94 0.42
N ARG A 49 6.11 -6.75 0.81
CA ARG A 49 7.00 -5.71 1.33
C ARG A 49 6.60 -5.30 2.73
N ASN A 50 7.59 -5.28 3.62
CA ASN A 50 7.45 -4.66 4.93
C ASN A 50 7.67 -3.15 4.73
N ILE A 51 6.58 -2.47 4.39
CA ILE A 51 6.62 -1.08 3.94
C ILE A 51 6.99 -0.13 5.09
N SER A 52 7.82 0.86 4.79
CA SER A 52 8.20 1.86 5.78
C SER A 52 7.05 2.81 6.09
N LEU A 53 7.10 3.44 7.26
CA LEU A 53 6.13 4.47 7.63
C LEU A 53 6.08 5.58 6.58
N VAL A 54 7.24 6.02 6.12
CA VAL A 54 7.29 7.10 5.12
C VAL A 54 6.55 6.68 3.86
N ASN A 55 6.76 5.48 3.38
CA ASN A 55 6.09 5.02 2.16
C ASN A 55 4.59 4.80 2.37
N ILE A 56 4.17 4.43 3.59
CA ILE A 56 2.72 4.39 3.90
C ILE A 56 2.12 5.79 3.73
N LEU A 57 2.79 6.81 4.25
CA LEU A 57 2.31 8.20 4.14
C LEU A 57 2.32 8.68 2.69
N VAL A 58 3.34 8.30 1.92
CA VAL A 58 3.43 8.62 0.49
C VAL A 58 2.24 8.03 -0.27
N LEU A 59 1.91 6.75 0.01
CA LEU A 59 0.78 6.10 -0.64
C LEU A 59 -0.55 6.73 -0.23
N ALA A 60 -0.70 7.04 1.06
CA ALA A 60 -1.92 7.68 1.55
C ALA A 60 -2.15 9.03 0.86
N GLU A 61 -1.09 9.83 0.71
CA GLU A 61 -1.18 11.11 0.02
C GLU A 61 -1.54 10.92 -1.46
N ALA A 62 -0.88 9.99 -2.14
CA ALA A 62 -1.15 9.71 -3.55
C ALA A 62 -2.58 9.21 -3.78
N LEU A 63 -3.12 8.46 -2.82
CA LEU A 63 -4.49 7.94 -2.87
C LEU A 63 -5.52 8.92 -2.34
N ASP A 64 -5.07 10.04 -1.76
CA ASP A 64 -5.92 11.04 -1.12
C ASP A 64 -6.82 10.42 -0.04
N VAL A 65 -6.20 9.61 0.82
CA VAL A 65 -6.86 9.02 1.97
C VAL A 65 -6.05 9.28 3.22
N ASP A 66 -6.71 9.22 4.39
CA ASP A 66 -6.01 9.22 5.66
C ASP A 66 -5.21 7.91 5.78
N ALA A 67 -3.96 8.01 6.20
CA ALA A 67 -3.14 6.82 6.41
C ALA A 67 -3.80 5.83 7.38
N GLY A 68 -4.62 6.32 8.30
CA GLY A 68 -5.42 5.47 9.20
C GLY A 68 -6.29 4.48 8.45
N GLU A 69 -6.82 4.86 7.29
CA GLU A 69 -7.66 3.94 6.50
C GLU A 69 -6.87 2.76 5.98
N LEU A 70 -5.56 2.91 5.84
CA LEU A 70 -4.70 1.83 5.36
C LEU A 70 -4.23 0.90 6.48
N VAL A 71 -4.18 1.38 7.74
CA VAL A 71 -3.56 0.63 8.84
C VAL A 71 -4.49 0.33 10.01
N THR A 72 -5.69 0.91 10.06
CA THR A 72 -6.63 0.67 11.17
C THR A 72 -6.92 -0.83 11.30
N ASP A 73 -6.85 -1.31 12.55
CA ASP A 73 -7.20 -2.70 12.91
C ASP A 73 -6.33 -3.77 12.25
N LEU A 74 -5.15 -3.40 11.76
CA LEU A 74 -4.21 -4.41 11.30
C LEU A 74 -3.64 -5.19 12.48
N THR A 75 -3.55 -6.50 12.33
CA THR A 75 -2.96 -7.38 13.35
C THR A 75 -1.95 -8.32 12.69
N LEU A 76 -1.01 -8.77 13.53
CA LEU A 76 -0.04 -9.76 13.07
C LEU A 76 -0.67 -11.15 13.04
#